data_e8eedec28b3e25becf8e7b037cc46e37
#
_entry.id   e8eedec28b3e25becf8e7b037cc46e37
#
_cell.length_a   1.000
_cell.length_b   1.000
_cell.length_c   1.000
_cell.angle_alpha   90.00
_cell.angle_beta   90.00
_cell.angle_gamma   90.00
#
_symmetry.space_group_name_H-M   'P 1'
#
loop_
_entity.id
_entity.type
_entity.pdbx_description
1 polymer ?
#
loop_
_entity_poly.entity_id
_entity_poly.type
_entity_poly.pdbx_seq_one_letter_code
_entity_poly.pdbx_strand_id
1 'polypeptide(L)'
;MRQSDQKLLVIIASNDDADTLIRKLVERGYPATKVSSTGGFMKRGNATIFSGVDAEDVDRVIAIIRSECRARTELVPVPALPLPGSMAPSEPRQIRVGGAIVFVLPVERFEKT
;
A
#
# COMPACT_ATOMS: atom_id res chain seq x y z
N MET A 1 17.36 28.28 -0.84
CA MET A 1 16.70 26.99 -0.97
C MET A 1 15.38 27.17 -1.68
N ARG A 2 15.25 26.51 -2.76
CA ARG A 2 14.07 26.65 -3.61
C ARG A 2 12.88 25.94 -2.96
N GLN A 3 11.77 26.65 -2.79
CA GLN A 3 10.53 26.00 -2.45
C GLN A 3 10.03 25.29 -3.71
N SER A 4 10.26 24.00 -3.77
CA SER A 4 9.68 23.20 -4.83
C SER A 4 8.23 22.90 -4.52
N ASP A 5 7.46 22.66 -5.56
CA ASP A 5 6.10 22.18 -5.39
C ASP A 5 6.12 20.85 -4.64
N GLN A 6 5.40 20.81 -3.55
CA GLN A 6 5.24 19.60 -2.76
C GLN A 6 3.96 18.89 -3.14
N LYS A 7 4.03 17.58 -3.18
CA LYS A 7 2.88 16.72 -3.39
C LYS A 7 2.75 15.75 -2.23
N LEU A 8 1.53 15.46 -1.85
CA LEU A 8 1.24 14.42 -0.87
C LEU A 8 0.71 13.20 -1.61
N LEU A 9 1.38 12.09 -1.46
CA LEU A 9 0.89 10.82 -1.95
C LEU A 9 0.18 10.09 -0.83
N VAL A 10 -1.07 9.75 -1.08
CA VAL A 10 -1.86 8.88 -0.19
C VAL A 10 -1.92 7.51 -0.87
N ILE A 11 -1.27 6.55 -0.26
CA ILE A 11 -1.07 5.22 -0.84
C ILE A 11 -1.85 4.21 -0.01
N ILE A 12 -2.72 3.46 -0.67
CA ILE A 12 -3.43 2.37 -0.01
C ILE A 12 -2.91 1.07 -0.59
N ALA A 13 -2.30 0.26 0.26
CA ALA A 13 -1.67 -0.99 -0.14
C ALA A 13 -2.06 -2.10 0.84
N SER A 14 -1.83 -3.35 0.45
CA SER A 14 -2.05 -4.46 1.38
C SER A 14 -1.07 -4.36 2.56
N ASN A 15 -1.47 -4.87 3.72
CA ASN A 15 -0.59 -4.89 4.89
C ASN A 15 0.71 -5.64 4.61
N ASP A 16 0.66 -6.69 3.80
CA ASP A 16 1.83 -7.49 3.45
C ASP A 16 2.86 -6.68 2.66
N ASP A 17 2.41 -5.78 1.81
CA ASP A 17 3.28 -4.97 0.98
C ASP A 17 3.69 -3.65 1.64
N ALA A 18 2.88 -3.16 2.58
CA ALA A 18 3.04 -1.82 3.14
C ALA A 18 4.40 -1.60 3.83
N ASP A 19 4.82 -2.53 4.68
CA ASP A 19 6.05 -2.37 5.44
C ASP A 19 7.28 -2.43 4.53
N THR A 20 7.25 -3.30 3.51
CA THR A 20 8.31 -3.36 2.51
C THR A 20 8.35 -2.09 1.70
N LEU A 21 7.20 -1.58 1.30
CA LEU A 21 7.12 -0.34 0.54
C LEU A 21 7.69 0.84 1.34
N ILE A 22 7.31 0.98 2.60
CA ILE A 22 7.82 2.05 3.47
C ILE A 22 9.34 1.98 3.56
N ARG A 23 9.87 0.78 3.80
CA ARG A 23 11.32 0.60 3.88
C ARG A 23 12.02 1.03 2.59
N LYS A 24 11.47 0.64 1.43
CA LYS A 24 12.05 1.01 0.14
C LYS A 24 12.00 2.51 -0.11
N LEU A 25 10.90 3.15 0.26
CA LEU A 25 10.79 4.61 0.11
C LEU A 25 11.80 5.33 0.99
N VAL A 26 11.91 4.93 2.25
CA VAL A 26 12.85 5.55 3.19
C VAL A 26 14.29 5.33 2.75
N GLU A 27 14.65 4.15 2.27
CA GLU A 27 15.98 3.85 1.73
C GLU A 27 16.35 4.75 0.57
N ARG A 28 15.37 5.18 -0.22
CA ARG A 28 15.57 6.07 -1.36
C ARG A 28 15.47 7.55 -0.99
N GLY A 29 15.31 7.85 0.30
CA GLY A 29 15.24 9.23 0.79
C GLY A 29 13.85 9.85 0.76
N TYR A 30 12.82 9.06 0.53
CA TYR A 30 11.44 9.54 0.54
C TYR A 30 10.78 9.24 1.88
N PRO A 31 10.27 10.26 2.59
CA PRO A 31 9.58 10.00 3.85
C PRO A 31 8.28 9.24 3.61
N ALA A 32 7.97 8.33 4.50
CA ALA A 32 6.74 7.57 4.42
C ALA A 32 6.25 7.23 5.82
N THR A 33 4.98 7.51 6.08
CA THR A 33 4.36 7.28 7.37
C THR A 33 3.14 6.39 7.20
N LYS A 34 3.08 5.31 7.95
CA LYS A 34 1.94 4.43 7.97
C LYS A 34 0.87 5.00 8.90
N VAL A 35 -0.34 5.12 8.40
CA VAL A 35 -1.47 5.59 9.18
C VAL A 35 -2.35 4.40 9.51
N SER A 36 -2.53 4.15 10.80
CA SER A 36 -3.42 3.11 11.27
C SER A 36 -4.78 3.71 11.56
N SER A 37 -5.82 3.08 11.04
CA SER A 37 -7.19 3.51 11.29
C SER A 37 -7.94 2.41 12.03
N THR A 38 -8.66 2.79 13.07
CA THR A 38 -9.57 1.89 13.78
C THR A 38 -11.01 2.02 13.29
N GLY A 39 -11.27 2.95 12.37
CA GLY A 39 -12.59 3.15 11.82
C GLY A 39 -12.89 2.25 10.62
N GLY A 40 -14.15 2.21 10.20
CA GLY A 40 -14.61 1.33 9.14
C GLY A 40 -14.24 1.75 7.72
N PHE A 41 -13.37 2.70 7.55
CA PHE A 41 -12.98 3.22 6.24
C PHE A 41 -12.08 2.29 5.44
N MET A 42 -11.32 1.48 6.12
CA MET A 42 -10.31 0.64 5.49
C MET A 42 -10.83 -0.78 5.41
N LYS A 43 -10.72 -1.36 4.23
CA LYS A 43 -10.92 -2.80 4.10
C LYS A 43 -9.88 -3.51 4.96
N ARG A 44 -10.32 -4.59 5.60
CA ARG A 44 -9.45 -5.44 6.40
C ARG A 44 -8.25 -5.89 5.56
N GLY A 45 -7.06 -5.70 6.08
CA GLY A 45 -5.83 -6.13 5.43
C GLY A 45 -5.13 -5.06 4.61
N ASN A 46 -5.63 -3.83 4.60
CA ASN A 46 -4.98 -2.71 3.92
C ASN A 46 -4.38 -1.72 4.91
N ALA A 47 -3.35 -1.02 4.44
CA ALA A 47 -2.72 0.06 5.18
C ALA A 47 -2.70 1.33 4.33
N THR A 48 -2.78 2.47 4.98
CA THR A 48 -2.64 3.76 4.32
C THR A 48 -1.27 4.35 4.66
N ILE A 49 -0.57 4.82 3.64
CA ILE A 49 0.77 5.39 3.77
C ILE A 49 0.73 6.81 3.22
N PHE A 50 1.27 7.75 3.97
CA PHE A 50 1.44 9.13 3.52
C PHE A 50 2.90 9.37 3.18
N SER A 51 3.14 9.97 2.02
CA SER A 51 4.48 10.34 1.58
C SER A 51 4.44 11.73 0.95
N GLY A 52 5.11 12.68 1.59
CA GLY A 52 5.26 14.03 1.05
C GLY A 52 6.56 14.12 0.26
N VAL A 53 6.47 14.45 -1.03
CA VAL A 53 7.63 14.50 -1.92
C VAL A 53 7.56 15.72 -2.83
N ASP A 54 8.69 16.05 -3.42
CA ASP A 54 8.73 17.09 -4.45
C ASP A 54 7.99 16.59 -5.70
N ALA A 55 7.35 17.53 -6.41
CA ALA A 55 6.60 17.20 -7.61
C ALA A 55 7.44 16.43 -8.64
N GLU A 56 8.72 16.78 -8.76
CA GLU A 56 9.64 16.13 -9.68
C GLU A 56 9.95 14.67 -9.31
N ASP A 57 9.70 14.27 -8.06
CA ASP A 57 9.97 12.93 -7.58
C ASP A 57 8.75 12.00 -7.64
N VAL A 58 7.58 12.53 -7.96
CA VAL A 58 6.33 11.75 -7.95
C VAL A 58 6.43 10.51 -8.82
N ASP A 59 6.93 10.65 -10.04
CA ASP A 59 7.01 9.50 -10.96
C ASP A 59 7.95 8.42 -10.46
N ARG A 60 9.04 8.80 -9.80
CA ARG A 60 9.98 7.86 -9.19
C ARG A 60 9.34 7.10 -8.05
N VAL A 61 8.59 7.81 -7.21
CA VAL A 61 7.88 7.19 -6.11
C VAL A 61 6.81 6.23 -6.62
N ILE A 62 6.06 6.63 -7.62
CA ILE A 62 5.05 5.76 -8.24
C ILE A 62 5.71 4.51 -8.83
N ALA A 63 6.88 4.63 -9.44
CA ALA A 63 7.61 3.48 -9.96
C ALA A 63 7.98 2.49 -8.84
N ILE A 64 8.41 2.99 -7.69
CA ILE A 64 8.70 2.16 -6.53
C ILE A 64 7.43 1.44 -6.05
N ILE A 65 6.32 2.17 -5.97
CA ILE A 65 5.04 1.58 -5.56
C ILE A 65 4.62 0.46 -6.50
N ARG A 66 4.72 0.66 -7.80
CA ARG A 66 4.40 -0.37 -8.79
C ARG A 66 5.27 -1.60 -8.65
N SER A 67 6.54 -1.41 -8.37
CA SER A 67 7.49 -2.49 -8.20
C SER A 67 7.19 -3.32 -6.95
N GLU A 68 6.84 -2.68 -5.84
CA GLU A 68 6.68 -3.35 -4.56
C GLU A 68 5.26 -3.84 -4.29
N CYS A 69 4.28 -3.26 -4.96
CA CYS A 69 2.87 -3.53 -4.71
C CYS A 69 2.16 -4.12 -5.92
N ARG A 70 2.86 -4.92 -6.71
CA ARG A 70 2.27 -5.51 -7.91
C ARG A 70 1.05 -6.36 -7.58
N ALA A 71 -0.02 -6.13 -8.32
CA ALA A 71 -1.17 -7.02 -8.28
C ALA A 71 -0.74 -8.39 -8.82
N ARG A 72 -1.07 -9.43 -8.09
CA ARG A 72 -0.70 -10.80 -8.44
C ARG A 72 -1.77 -11.75 -7.93
N THR A 73 -1.78 -12.94 -8.50
CA THR A 73 -2.68 -14.01 -8.04
C THR A 73 -1.87 -14.99 -7.20
N GLU A 74 -2.36 -15.29 -6.02
CA GLU A 74 -1.76 -16.29 -5.14
C GLU A 74 -2.75 -17.42 -4.88
N LEU A 75 -2.22 -18.63 -4.74
CA LEU A 75 -2.99 -19.77 -4.29
C LEU A 75 -2.99 -19.76 -2.77
N VAL A 76 -4.17 -19.55 -2.19
CA VAL A 76 -4.32 -19.56 -0.73
C VAL A 76 -5.06 -20.83 -0.35
N PRO A 77 -4.49 -21.68 0.54
CA PRO A 77 -5.23 -22.82 1.04
C PRO A 77 -6.44 -22.33 1.83
N VAL A 78 -7.62 -22.78 1.40
CA VAL A 78 -8.83 -22.53 2.16
C VAL A 78 -8.82 -23.52 3.31
N PRO A 79 -8.83 -23.07 4.58
CA PRO A 79 -8.93 -24.01 5.68
C PRO A 79 -10.23 -24.78 5.52
N ALA A 80 -10.09 -26.09 5.38
CA ALA A 80 -11.25 -26.96 5.36
C ALA A 80 -11.87 -26.93 6.74
N LEU A 81 -13.00 -26.24 6.86
CA LEU A 81 -13.87 -26.48 7.98
C LEU A 81 -14.48 -27.87 7.73
N PRO A 82 -14.20 -28.87 8.60
CA PRO A 82 -14.83 -30.16 8.43
C PRO A 82 -16.31 -30.00 8.73
N LEU A 83 -17.08 -29.70 7.70
CA LEU A 83 -18.51 -29.74 7.79
C LEU A 83 -18.92 -31.22 7.69
N PRO A 84 -19.74 -31.73 8.60
CA PRO A 84 -20.24 -33.10 8.52
C PRO A 84 -20.91 -33.31 7.15
N GLY A 85 -20.42 -34.29 6.40
CA GLY A 85 -20.95 -34.57 5.07
C GLY A 85 -20.24 -33.85 3.94
N SER A 86 -19.32 -33.00 4.21
CA SER A 86 -18.49 -32.36 3.15
C SER A 86 -17.41 -33.35 2.73
N MET A 87 -17.55 -33.88 1.54
CA MET A 87 -16.60 -34.80 0.94
C MET A 87 -15.58 -34.12 0.05
N ALA A 88 -15.70 -32.82 -0.16
CA ALA A 88 -14.80 -32.10 -1.05
C ALA A 88 -13.53 -31.69 -0.30
N PRO A 89 -12.33 -32.09 -0.77
CA PRO A 89 -11.11 -31.49 -0.29
C PRO A 89 -11.18 -29.99 -0.62
N SER A 90 -10.76 -29.15 0.32
CA SER A 90 -10.67 -27.73 0.06
C SER A 90 -9.68 -27.49 -1.04
N GLU A 91 -10.16 -27.06 -2.20
CA GLU A 91 -9.29 -26.66 -3.28
C GLU A 91 -8.66 -25.31 -2.95
N PRO A 92 -7.37 -25.15 -3.25
CA PRO A 92 -6.75 -23.84 -3.09
C PRO A 92 -7.47 -22.82 -3.94
N ARG A 93 -7.85 -21.71 -3.35
CA ARG A 93 -8.46 -20.59 -4.05
C ARG A 93 -7.39 -19.68 -4.65
N GLN A 94 -7.64 -19.28 -5.87
CA GLN A 94 -6.87 -18.19 -6.45
C GLN A 94 -7.41 -16.87 -5.91
N ILE A 95 -6.57 -16.14 -5.21
CA ILE A 95 -6.90 -14.83 -4.67
C ILE A 95 -5.98 -13.80 -5.31
N ARG A 96 -6.59 -12.72 -5.78
CA ARG A 96 -5.81 -11.59 -6.25
C ARG A 96 -5.33 -10.78 -5.04
N VAL A 97 -4.01 -10.65 -4.92
CA VAL A 97 -3.38 -9.92 -3.83
C VAL A 97 -2.47 -8.83 -4.39
N GLY A 98 -2.09 -7.89 -3.56
CA GLY A 98 -1.23 -6.79 -3.95
C GLY A 98 -1.98 -5.70 -4.68
N GLY A 99 -1.23 -4.91 -5.43
CA GLY A 99 -1.75 -3.69 -6.01
C GLY A 99 -1.78 -2.55 -5.01
N ALA A 100 -1.91 -1.35 -5.50
CA ALA A 100 -2.03 -0.17 -4.65
C ALA A 100 -2.88 0.88 -5.33
N ILE A 101 -3.50 1.72 -4.52
CA ILE A 101 -4.18 2.92 -4.99
C ILE A 101 -3.32 4.10 -4.53
N VAL A 102 -3.07 5.03 -5.44
CA VAL A 102 -2.25 6.20 -5.15
C VAL A 102 -3.03 7.45 -5.52
N PHE A 103 -3.23 8.32 -4.54
CA PHE A 103 -3.74 9.66 -4.79
C PHE A 103 -2.58 10.65 -4.69
N VAL A 104 -2.46 11.53 -5.67
CA VAL A 104 -1.46 12.58 -5.66
C VAL A 104 -2.18 13.89 -5.43
N LEU A 105 -1.89 14.54 -4.32
CA LEU A 105 -2.57 15.77 -3.91
C LEU A 105 -1.59 16.94 -3.90
N PRO A 106 -1.99 18.11 -4.36
CA PRO A 106 -1.16 19.29 -4.21
C PRO A 106 -1.09 19.70 -2.74
N VAL A 107 0.09 20.12 -2.31
CA VAL A 107 0.30 20.67 -0.96
C VAL A 107 0.44 22.18 -1.12
N GLU A 108 -0.53 22.91 -0.58
CA GLU A 108 -0.51 24.37 -0.67
C GLU A 108 0.56 24.97 0.25
N ARG A 109 0.75 24.34 1.40
CA ARG A 109 1.68 24.82 2.39
C ARG A 109 2.22 23.68 3.22
N PHE A 110 3.52 23.68 3.43
CA PHE A 110 4.19 22.73 4.32
C PHE A 110 4.96 23.52 5.37
N GLU A 111 4.73 23.21 6.63
CA GLU A 111 5.46 23.80 7.75
C GLU A 111 5.97 22.71 8.66
N LYS A 112 7.21 22.85 9.04
CA LYS A 112 7.82 22.03 10.07
C LYS A 112 8.20 22.95 11.23
N THR A 113 7.50 22.77 12.33
CA THR A 113 7.71 23.60 13.53
C THR A 113 8.80 23.01 14.43
#